data_8b4da9bd325b7dd079a40f2d603ee8b2
#
_entry.id   8b4da9bd325b7dd079a40f2d603ee8b2
#
_cell.length_a   1.000
_cell.length_b   1.000
_cell.length_c   1.000
_cell.angle_alpha   90.00
_cell.angle_beta   90.00
_cell.angle_gamma   90.00
#
_symmetry.space_group_name_H-M   'P 1'
#
loop_
_entity.id
_entity.type
_entity.pdbx_description
1 polymer ?
#
loop_
_entity_poly.entity_id
_entity_poly.type
_entity_poly.pdbx_seq_one_letter_code
_entity_poly.pdbx_strand_id
1 'polypeptide(L)'
;MTGMLASVATLKEAKIVLDQKVDIIDLKNPRLGALGALDQKVISSVVELVNNSIPTSATIGDIDPNDTRLSELIINTAKTGVNFVKVGLFDQNISDYFVKIINQCGKKNVNIIIVLFAEDITNINLLDSLMKSNIKGVMLDTKNKSGMNLCSLIKYETLNKF
;
A
#
# COMPACT_ATOMS: atom_id res chain seq x y z
N MET A 1 -14.28 -8.35 -13.24
CA MET A 1 -14.57 -6.90 -13.38
C MET A 1 -13.36 -6.15 -12.83
N THR A 2 -12.81 -5.19 -13.56
CA THR A 2 -11.62 -4.42 -13.14
C THR A 2 -12.09 -3.19 -12.37
N GLY A 3 -11.56 -2.97 -11.16
CA GLY A 3 -11.84 -1.79 -10.36
C GLY A 3 -10.82 -0.68 -10.60
N MET A 4 -11.13 0.54 -10.19
CA MET A 4 -10.27 1.72 -10.29
C MET A 4 -9.84 2.18 -8.89
N LEU A 5 -8.51 2.20 -8.65
CA LEU A 5 -7.90 2.84 -7.49
C LEU A 5 -7.36 4.21 -7.91
N ALA A 6 -7.79 5.28 -7.25
CA ALA A 6 -7.29 6.63 -7.49
C ALA A 6 -6.43 7.12 -6.32
N SER A 7 -5.17 7.48 -6.61
CA SER A 7 -4.27 8.06 -5.61
C SER A 7 -4.45 9.58 -5.53
N VAL A 8 -4.58 10.10 -4.31
CA VAL A 8 -4.79 11.52 -4.00
C VAL A 8 -3.90 11.97 -2.85
N ALA A 9 -3.52 13.24 -2.85
CA ALA A 9 -2.68 13.84 -1.82
C ALA A 9 -3.42 14.92 -0.98
N THR A 10 -4.61 15.33 -1.40
CA THR A 10 -5.35 16.43 -0.78
C THR A 10 -6.83 16.12 -0.65
N LEU A 11 -7.49 16.78 0.30
CA LEU A 11 -8.94 16.71 0.47
C LEU A 11 -9.70 17.18 -0.80
N LYS A 12 -9.14 18.15 -1.52
CA LYS A 12 -9.73 18.65 -2.79
C LYS A 12 -9.72 17.56 -3.86
N GLU A 13 -8.59 16.87 -4.03
CA GLU A 13 -8.49 15.75 -4.97
C GLU A 13 -9.40 14.60 -4.56
N ALA A 14 -9.48 14.29 -3.26
CA ALA A 14 -10.38 13.26 -2.75
C ALA A 14 -11.85 13.53 -3.10
N LYS A 15 -12.32 14.78 -3.01
CA LYS A 15 -13.66 15.17 -3.44
C LYS A 15 -13.89 14.90 -4.92
N ILE A 16 -12.93 15.28 -5.77
CA ILE A 16 -13.05 15.09 -7.22
C ILE A 16 -13.18 13.61 -7.57
N VAL A 17 -12.32 12.75 -7.02
CA VAL A 17 -12.33 11.31 -7.36
C VAL A 17 -13.54 10.59 -6.76
N LEU A 18 -14.03 11.03 -5.61
CA LEU A 18 -15.26 10.50 -5.01
C LEU A 18 -16.47 10.72 -5.92
N ASP A 19 -16.57 11.91 -6.52
CA ASP A 19 -17.64 12.23 -7.47
C ASP A 19 -17.54 11.39 -8.77
N GLN A 20 -16.36 10.90 -9.11
CA GLN A 20 -16.12 10.02 -10.27
C GLN A 20 -16.39 8.52 -9.98
N LYS A 21 -16.87 8.17 -8.79
CA LYS A 21 -17.25 6.80 -8.39
C LYS A 21 -16.11 5.78 -8.57
N VAL A 22 -14.90 6.15 -8.16
CA VAL A 22 -13.77 5.21 -8.09
C VAL A 22 -14.06 4.12 -7.06
N ASP A 23 -13.42 2.96 -7.20
CA ASP A 23 -13.63 1.82 -6.29
C ASP A 23 -12.83 1.94 -4.99
N ILE A 24 -11.66 2.60 -5.03
CA ILE A 24 -10.78 2.81 -3.87
C ILE A 24 -10.15 4.20 -3.98
N ILE A 25 -10.14 4.96 -2.88
CA ILE A 25 -9.30 6.17 -2.74
C ILE A 25 -8.02 5.80 -1.99
N ASP A 26 -6.87 6.05 -2.63
CA ASP A 26 -5.54 5.77 -2.09
C ASP A 26 -4.85 7.07 -1.68
N LEU A 27 -4.44 7.15 -0.43
CA LEU A 27 -3.87 8.35 0.19
C LEU A 27 -2.36 8.25 0.20
N LYS A 28 -1.70 9.00 -0.69
CA LYS A 28 -0.24 9.06 -0.77
C LYS A 28 0.28 10.41 -1.28
N ASN A 29 1.51 10.75 -0.87
CA ASN A 29 2.22 11.94 -1.36
C ASN A 29 3.28 11.56 -2.38
N PRO A 30 3.05 11.73 -3.70
CA PRO A 30 4.00 11.31 -4.73
C PRO A 30 5.30 12.10 -4.75
N ARG A 31 5.39 13.22 -3.99
CA ARG A 31 6.60 14.03 -3.86
C ARG A 31 7.59 13.47 -2.84
N LEU A 32 7.14 12.55 -1.97
CA LEU A 32 7.92 11.94 -0.90
C LEU A 32 8.33 10.50 -1.19
N GLY A 33 8.26 10.06 -2.44
CA GLY A 33 8.66 8.72 -2.86
C GLY A 33 7.53 7.89 -3.46
N ALA A 34 7.81 6.63 -3.72
CA ALA A 34 6.86 5.70 -4.35
C ALA A 34 5.61 5.47 -3.47
N LEU A 35 5.81 5.40 -2.15
CA LEU A 35 4.76 5.25 -1.14
C LEU A 35 4.81 6.40 -0.11
N GLY A 36 5.16 7.62 -0.53
CA GLY A 36 5.27 8.76 0.36
C GLY A 36 4.02 8.93 1.24
N ALA A 37 4.22 9.00 2.57
CA ALA A 37 3.12 9.14 3.52
C ALA A 37 2.54 10.56 3.51
N LEU A 38 1.23 10.67 3.75
CA LEU A 38 0.55 11.92 4.07
C LEU A 38 0.53 12.17 5.58
N ASP A 39 0.33 13.42 5.96
CA ASP A 39 0.02 13.77 7.34
C ASP A 39 -1.27 13.05 7.80
N GLN A 40 -1.27 12.53 9.03
CA GLN A 40 -2.40 11.77 9.58
C GLN A 40 -3.68 12.60 9.65
N LYS A 41 -3.59 13.92 9.86
CA LYS A 41 -4.75 14.81 9.85
C LYS A 41 -5.39 14.88 8.45
N VAL A 42 -4.57 14.91 7.40
CA VAL A 42 -5.08 14.88 6.02
C VAL A 42 -5.77 13.54 5.75
N ILE A 43 -5.15 12.43 6.18
CA ILE A 43 -5.75 11.09 6.01
C ILE A 43 -7.10 11.02 6.74
N SER A 44 -7.16 11.42 8.01
CA SER A 44 -8.41 11.43 8.80
C SER A 44 -9.50 12.29 8.16
N SER A 45 -9.14 13.50 7.68
CA SER A 45 -10.12 14.37 7.01
C SER A 45 -10.69 13.77 5.73
N VAL A 46 -9.88 13.01 4.97
CA VAL A 46 -10.39 12.30 3.78
C VAL A 46 -11.26 11.10 4.19
N VAL A 47 -10.88 10.34 5.21
CA VAL A 47 -11.68 9.23 5.73
C VAL A 47 -13.06 9.74 6.19
N GLU A 48 -13.11 10.85 6.92
CA GLU A 48 -14.35 11.51 7.33
C GLU A 48 -15.20 11.95 6.12
N LEU A 49 -14.57 12.56 5.11
CA LEU A 49 -15.25 12.96 3.88
C LEU A 49 -15.88 11.77 3.15
N VAL A 50 -15.13 10.67 3.03
CA VAL A 50 -15.56 9.46 2.33
C VAL A 50 -16.69 8.76 3.10
N ASN A 51 -16.69 8.85 4.43
CA ASN A 51 -17.73 8.33 5.32
C ASN A 51 -18.17 6.89 4.99
N ASN A 52 -17.21 6.00 4.80
CA ASN A 52 -17.41 4.58 4.44
C ASN A 52 -18.19 4.32 3.13
N SER A 53 -18.37 5.32 2.27
CA SER A 53 -19.07 5.13 0.98
C SER A 53 -18.27 4.26 0.01
N ILE A 54 -16.94 4.34 0.05
CA ILE A 54 -16.00 3.48 -0.66
C ILE A 54 -14.78 3.18 0.21
N PRO A 55 -14.03 2.10 -0.04
CA PRO A 55 -12.80 1.81 0.69
C PRO A 55 -11.73 2.89 0.51
N THR A 56 -10.94 3.09 1.58
CA THR A 56 -9.77 3.97 1.57
C THR A 56 -8.51 3.17 1.91
N SER A 57 -7.38 3.55 1.32
CA SER A 57 -6.05 3.05 1.69
C SER A 57 -5.08 4.21 1.93
N ALA A 58 -4.06 3.98 2.73
CA ALA A 58 -2.99 4.95 2.93
C ALA A 58 -1.62 4.26 3.03
N THR A 59 -0.60 4.96 2.55
CA THR A 59 0.81 4.54 2.63
C THR A 59 1.47 5.03 3.90
N ILE A 60 2.47 4.30 4.40
CA ILE A 60 3.23 4.66 5.60
C ILE A 60 4.57 5.35 5.31
N GLY A 61 4.88 5.60 4.04
CA GLY A 61 6.16 6.12 3.58
C GLY A 61 7.07 5.04 2.99
N ASP A 62 8.17 5.50 2.38
CA ASP A 62 9.25 4.64 1.88
C ASP A 62 10.14 4.24 3.08
N ILE A 63 9.71 3.21 3.81
CA ILE A 63 10.32 2.76 5.08
C ILE A 63 11.03 1.43 4.86
N ASP A 64 12.24 1.31 5.42
CA ASP A 64 12.97 0.03 5.43
C ASP A 64 12.14 -1.04 6.18
N PRO A 65 12.00 -2.26 5.63
CA PRO A 65 11.28 -3.35 6.30
C PRO A 65 11.82 -3.69 7.71
N ASN A 66 13.08 -3.34 8.00
CA ASN A 66 13.71 -3.54 9.31
C ASN A 66 13.71 -2.29 10.22
N ASP A 67 13.06 -1.20 9.81
CA ASP A 67 12.95 0.00 10.63
C ASP A 67 12.17 -0.30 11.92
N THR A 68 12.74 0.09 13.05
CA THR A 68 12.13 -0.13 14.38
C THR A 68 10.77 0.57 14.55
N ARG A 69 10.51 1.62 13.77
CA ARG A 69 9.24 2.38 13.76
C ARG A 69 8.14 1.73 12.93
N LEU A 70 8.43 0.64 12.19
CA LEU A 70 7.50 0.02 11.25
C LEU A 70 6.13 -0.28 11.90
N SER A 71 6.14 -0.93 13.07
CA SER A 71 4.90 -1.24 13.80
C SER A 71 4.11 0.00 14.19
N GLU A 72 4.79 1.03 14.66
CA GLU A 72 4.18 2.30 15.08
C GLU A 72 3.52 3.00 13.88
N LEU A 73 4.22 3.10 12.75
CA LEU A 73 3.72 3.74 11.54
C LEU A 73 2.47 3.02 11.00
N ILE A 74 2.49 1.68 10.97
CA ILE A 74 1.33 0.88 10.56
C ILE A 74 0.13 1.17 11.46
N ILE A 75 0.32 1.10 12.79
CA ILE A 75 -0.76 1.28 13.76
C ILE A 75 -1.30 2.71 13.74
N ASN A 76 -0.42 3.71 13.64
CA ASN A 76 -0.84 5.10 13.60
C ASN A 76 -1.62 5.43 12.33
N THR A 77 -1.21 4.87 11.18
CA THR A 77 -1.98 5.00 9.94
C THR A 77 -3.34 4.30 10.04
N ALA A 78 -3.40 3.10 10.63
CA ALA A 78 -4.67 2.40 10.82
C ALA A 78 -5.63 3.18 11.74
N LYS A 79 -5.12 3.87 12.77
CA LYS A 79 -5.93 4.72 13.68
C LYS A 79 -6.61 5.89 12.99
N THR A 80 -6.18 6.31 11.80
CA THR A 80 -6.87 7.34 11.01
C THR A 80 -8.22 6.85 10.45
N GLY A 81 -8.51 5.56 10.55
CA GLY A 81 -9.75 4.95 10.08
C GLY A 81 -9.71 4.45 8.63
N VAL A 82 -8.55 4.43 7.97
CA VAL A 82 -8.44 3.84 6.62
C VAL A 82 -8.76 2.34 6.64
N ASN A 83 -9.36 1.84 5.58
CA ASN A 83 -9.69 0.43 5.44
C ASN A 83 -8.44 -0.44 5.23
N PHE A 84 -7.41 0.09 4.55
CA PHE A 84 -6.17 -0.63 4.27
C PHE A 84 -4.93 0.23 4.53
N VAL A 85 -3.91 -0.37 5.13
CA VAL A 85 -2.58 0.24 5.30
C VAL A 85 -1.62 -0.39 4.31
N LYS A 86 -0.98 0.42 3.46
CA LYS A 86 -0.03 -0.04 2.45
C LYS A 86 1.40 0.07 2.96
N VAL A 87 2.11 -1.05 2.91
CA VAL A 87 3.49 -1.21 3.36
C VAL A 87 4.37 -1.66 2.20
N GLY A 88 5.37 -0.87 1.84
CA GLY A 88 6.32 -1.21 0.78
C GLY A 88 7.32 -2.27 1.21
N LEU A 89 7.60 -3.20 0.33
CA LEU A 89 8.73 -4.12 0.45
C LEU A 89 9.77 -3.71 -0.60
N PHE A 90 10.73 -2.88 -0.18
CA PHE A 90 11.77 -2.31 -1.04
C PHE A 90 12.97 -3.24 -1.22
N ASP A 91 13.07 -4.27 -0.41
CA ASP A 91 14.03 -5.35 -0.52
C ASP A 91 13.26 -6.68 -0.62
N GLN A 92 13.73 -7.58 -1.47
CA GLN A 92 13.10 -8.91 -1.63
C GLN A 92 13.44 -9.87 -0.48
N ASN A 93 14.35 -9.47 0.39
CA ASN A 93 14.67 -10.22 1.59
C ASN A 93 13.64 -9.97 2.69
N ILE A 94 12.67 -10.87 2.79
CA ILE A 94 11.71 -10.85 3.89
C ILE A 94 12.45 -11.32 5.16
N SER A 95 12.75 -10.37 6.05
CA SER A 95 13.34 -10.72 7.35
C SER A 95 12.29 -11.29 8.29
N ASP A 96 12.72 -12.13 9.24
CA ASP A 96 11.85 -12.64 10.31
C ASP A 96 11.25 -11.49 11.13
N TYR A 97 11.99 -10.39 11.28
CA TYR A 97 11.53 -9.18 11.95
C TYR A 97 10.31 -8.59 11.23
N PHE A 98 10.41 -8.39 9.91
CA PHE A 98 9.29 -7.88 9.09
C PHE A 98 8.06 -8.75 9.22
N VAL A 99 8.20 -10.07 9.01
CA VAL A 99 7.10 -11.04 9.13
C VAL A 99 6.45 -10.97 10.51
N LYS A 100 7.26 -10.89 11.57
CA LYS A 100 6.77 -10.76 12.95
C LYS A 100 5.94 -9.50 13.14
N ILE A 101 6.42 -8.34 12.68
CA ILE A 101 5.70 -7.06 12.81
C ILE A 101 4.38 -7.09 12.02
N ILE A 102 4.40 -7.54 10.76
CA ILE A 102 3.20 -7.66 9.93
C ILE A 102 2.16 -8.54 10.60
N ASN A 103 2.56 -9.72 11.09
CA ASN A 103 1.66 -10.63 11.79
C ASN A 103 1.10 -10.03 13.09
N GLN A 104 1.91 -9.31 13.85
CA GLN A 104 1.45 -8.65 15.08
C GLN A 104 0.43 -7.55 14.79
N CYS A 105 0.65 -6.74 13.75
CA CYS A 105 -0.29 -5.71 13.34
C CYS A 105 -1.59 -6.31 12.77
N GLY A 106 -1.49 -7.34 11.94
CA GLY A 106 -2.66 -8.04 11.40
C GLY A 106 -3.53 -8.69 12.49
N LYS A 107 -2.93 -9.26 13.55
CA LYS A 107 -3.66 -9.78 14.72
C LYS A 107 -4.42 -8.70 15.50
N LYS A 108 -4.06 -7.43 15.32
CA LYS A 108 -4.79 -6.27 15.87
C LYS A 108 -5.86 -5.74 14.91
N ASN A 109 -6.28 -6.55 13.94
CA ASN A 109 -7.27 -6.23 12.91
C ASN A 109 -6.86 -5.10 11.97
N VAL A 110 -5.56 -4.86 11.77
CA VAL A 110 -5.08 -3.96 10.73
C VAL A 110 -5.08 -4.69 9.39
N ASN A 111 -5.81 -4.18 8.41
CA ASN A 111 -5.80 -4.72 7.05
C ASN A 111 -4.56 -4.21 6.30
N ILE A 112 -3.54 -5.04 6.20
CA ILE A 112 -2.27 -4.69 5.57
C ILE A 112 -2.25 -5.16 4.11
N ILE A 113 -1.83 -4.28 3.20
CA ILE A 113 -1.49 -4.59 1.81
C ILE A 113 0.03 -4.41 1.66
N ILE A 114 0.72 -5.47 1.25
CA ILE A 114 2.15 -5.37 0.93
C ILE A 114 2.30 -4.92 -0.52
N VAL A 115 3.07 -3.85 -0.73
CA VAL A 115 3.36 -3.33 -2.06
C VAL A 115 4.73 -3.83 -2.50
N LEU A 116 4.75 -4.59 -3.60
CA LEU A 116 5.94 -5.05 -4.29
C LEU A 116 6.19 -4.14 -5.50
N PHE A 117 7.46 -3.92 -5.81
CA PHE A 117 7.85 -3.09 -6.95
C PHE A 117 8.33 -3.96 -8.11
N ALA A 118 7.77 -3.70 -9.28
CA ALA A 118 8.04 -4.47 -10.49
C ALA A 118 9.53 -4.53 -10.85
N GLU A 119 10.23 -3.43 -10.60
CA GLU A 119 11.67 -3.31 -10.86
C GLU A 119 12.52 -4.24 -10.00
N ASP A 120 12.02 -4.56 -8.81
CA ASP A 120 12.78 -5.32 -7.81
C ASP A 120 12.41 -6.82 -7.80
N ILE A 121 11.34 -7.24 -8.50
CA ILE A 121 10.89 -8.63 -8.47
C ILE A 121 11.80 -9.53 -9.29
N THR A 122 12.68 -10.26 -8.61
CA THR A 122 13.52 -11.32 -9.20
C THR A 122 12.97 -12.72 -8.91
N ASN A 123 12.21 -12.88 -7.82
CA ASN A 123 11.69 -14.17 -7.36
C ASN A 123 10.24 -14.07 -6.90
N ILE A 124 9.34 -14.69 -7.65
CA ILE A 124 7.89 -14.70 -7.35
C ILE A 124 7.55 -15.61 -6.13
N ASN A 125 8.44 -16.50 -5.71
CA ASN A 125 8.21 -17.38 -4.55
C ASN A 125 8.08 -16.58 -3.24
N LEU A 126 8.46 -15.30 -3.26
CA LEU A 126 8.19 -14.32 -2.22
C LEU A 126 6.71 -14.28 -1.85
N LEU A 127 5.81 -14.44 -2.82
CA LEU A 127 4.36 -14.44 -2.61
C LEU A 127 3.93 -15.56 -1.66
N ASP A 128 4.51 -16.76 -1.78
CA ASP A 128 4.16 -17.90 -0.92
C ASP A 128 4.45 -17.61 0.56
N SER A 129 5.52 -16.87 0.83
CA SER A 129 5.89 -16.46 2.19
C SER A 129 4.95 -15.36 2.70
N LEU A 130 4.60 -14.39 1.87
CA LEU A 130 3.66 -13.33 2.22
C LEU A 130 2.24 -13.86 2.44
N MET A 131 1.80 -14.82 1.62
CA MET A 131 0.47 -15.44 1.76
C MET A 131 0.29 -16.20 3.08
N LYS A 132 1.39 -16.65 3.71
CA LYS A 132 1.37 -17.26 5.04
C LYS A 132 1.31 -16.23 6.17
N SER A 133 1.49 -14.95 5.88
CA SER A 133 1.43 -13.85 6.84
C SER A 133 0.00 -13.33 6.99
N ASN A 134 -0.26 -12.63 8.11
CA ASN A 134 -1.58 -12.07 8.39
C ASN A 134 -1.77 -10.73 7.64
N ILE A 135 -1.87 -10.80 6.31
CA ILE A 135 -2.11 -9.69 5.40
C ILE A 135 -3.46 -9.84 4.67
N LYS A 136 -3.96 -8.78 4.09
CA LYS A 136 -5.17 -8.79 3.26
C LYS A 136 -4.89 -9.01 1.80
N GLY A 137 -3.69 -8.70 1.34
CA GLY A 137 -3.31 -8.90 -0.04
C GLY A 137 -1.95 -8.31 -0.36
N VAL A 138 -1.59 -8.46 -1.63
CA VAL A 138 -0.37 -7.94 -2.21
C VAL A 138 -0.74 -7.06 -3.40
N MET A 139 -0.01 -5.96 -3.57
CA MET A 139 -0.16 -5.03 -4.68
C MET A 139 1.16 -4.97 -5.46
N LEU A 140 1.08 -4.88 -6.76
CA LEU A 140 2.21 -4.66 -7.63
C LEU A 140 2.18 -3.21 -8.14
N ASP A 141 3.25 -2.48 -7.93
CA ASP A 141 3.41 -1.07 -8.37
C ASP A 141 4.77 -0.90 -9.07
N THR A 142 5.01 0.27 -9.63
CA THR A 142 6.31 0.69 -10.18
C THR A 142 6.97 1.71 -9.25
N LYS A 143 8.26 1.51 -8.97
CA LYS A 143 9.05 2.36 -8.07
C LYS A 143 9.43 3.68 -8.75
N ASN A 144 9.89 3.56 -9.99
CA ASN A 144 10.38 4.69 -10.77
C ASN A 144 9.31 5.22 -11.74
N LYS A 145 9.17 6.55 -11.80
CA LYS A 145 8.27 7.22 -12.76
C LYS A 145 8.99 7.50 -14.10
N SER A 146 9.86 6.56 -14.53
CA SER A 146 10.69 6.67 -15.73
C SER A 146 9.95 6.48 -17.06
N GLY A 147 8.61 6.36 -17.01
CA GLY A 147 7.79 6.15 -18.20
C GLY A 147 7.65 4.68 -18.64
N MET A 148 8.33 3.74 -17.98
CA MET A 148 8.10 2.31 -18.19
C MET A 148 6.84 1.88 -17.44
N ASN A 149 5.97 1.14 -18.13
CA ASN A 149 4.77 0.58 -17.52
C ASN A 149 5.05 -0.79 -16.90
N LEU A 150 4.14 -1.27 -16.07
CA LEU A 150 4.23 -2.54 -15.38
C LEU A 150 4.51 -3.73 -16.33
N CYS A 151 3.80 -3.78 -17.47
CA CYS A 151 3.96 -4.86 -18.45
C CYS A 151 5.31 -4.87 -19.17
N SER A 152 6.03 -3.73 -19.17
CA SER A 152 7.40 -3.64 -19.71
C SER A 152 8.45 -4.16 -18.72
N LEU A 153 8.13 -4.16 -17.43
CA LEU A 153 9.06 -4.52 -16.35
C LEU A 153 8.92 -5.99 -15.93
N ILE A 154 7.72 -6.55 -16.03
CA ILE A 154 7.42 -7.91 -15.58
C ILE A 154 6.98 -8.77 -16.76
N LYS A 155 7.55 -9.97 -16.86
CA LYS A 155 7.14 -10.96 -17.85
C LYS A 155 5.71 -11.43 -17.60
N TYR A 156 4.98 -11.72 -18.68
CA TYR A 156 3.60 -12.19 -18.63
C TYR A 156 3.41 -13.45 -17.77
N GLU A 157 4.37 -14.40 -17.83
CA GLU A 157 4.32 -15.60 -17.00
C GLU A 157 4.42 -15.30 -15.50
N THR A 158 5.12 -14.23 -15.13
CA THR A 158 5.22 -13.77 -13.75
C THR A 158 3.92 -13.10 -13.30
N LEU A 159 3.32 -12.26 -14.17
CA LEU A 159 2.01 -11.64 -13.88
C LEU A 159 0.90 -12.69 -13.72
N ASN A 160 0.93 -13.78 -14.47
CA ASN A 160 -0.07 -14.85 -14.35
C ASN A 160 0.03 -15.66 -13.04
N LYS A 161 1.16 -15.58 -12.34
CA LYS A 161 1.33 -16.21 -11.03
C LYS A 161 0.93 -15.28 -9.88
N PHE A 162 0.79 -13.99 -10.17
CA PHE A 162 0.39 -12.96 -9.22
C PHE A 162 -1.13 -12.89 -9.06
#